data_b0bacb02121853ee0a011dc1cc0e0b58
#
_entry.id   b0bacb02121853ee0a011dc1cc0e0b58
#
_cell.length_a   1.000
_cell.length_b   1.000
_cell.length_c   1.000
_cell.angle_alpha   90.00
_cell.angle_beta   90.00
_cell.angle_gamma   90.00
#
_symmetry.space_group_name_H-M   'P 1'
#
loop_
_entity.id
_entity.type
_entity.pdbx_description
1 polymer ?
#
loop_
_entity_poly.entity_id
_entity_poly.type
_entity_poly.pdbx_seq_one_letter_code
_entity_poly.pdbx_strand_id
1 'polypeptide(L)'
;ISKQMTAAEILGNPDYVAISYGGYRGQSRSIQPTIGQLKEDLKILYAMGIRILRTYNVQPELPHASNVLEAISQLKKEDPSFEMYVMLGAWIDCLHAWTDKAPNHDVESDQNEKEIKRAVVLANKYPSIVKIIAVGNEAMVRWATSYYVQPNVILKYVNYLQNLKKNGELSKDLWI
;
A
#
# COMPACT_ATOMS: atom_id res chain seq x y z
N ILE A 1 -16.59 4.94 21.54
CA ILE A 1 -16.21 4.23 20.28
C ILE A 1 -15.82 5.35 19.31
N SER A 2 -14.54 5.50 18.99
CA SER A 2 -14.09 6.49 18.01
C SER A 2 -14.71 6.13 16.64
N LYS A 3 -15.29 7.15 15.98
CA LYS A 3 -15.84 7.00 14.62
C LYS A 3 -14.73 6.51 13.68
N GLN A 4 -14.96 5.45 12.93
CA GLN A 4 -14.05 5.06 11.85
C GLN A 4 -14.18 6.06 10.70
N MET A 5 -13.03 6.64 10.30
CA MET A 5 -12.95 7.55 9.16
C MET A 5 -12.93 6.77 7.85
N THR A 6 -13.59 7.29 6.84
CA THR A 6 -13.55 6.77 5.46
C THR A 6 -12.47 7.48 4.63
N ALA A 7 -12.10 6.88 3.48
CA ALA A 7 -11.19 7.53 2.55
C ALA A 7 -11.66 8.92 2.12
N ALA A 8 -12.96 9.09 1.89
CA ALA A 8 -13.57 10.38 1.50
C ALA A 8 -13.43 11.45 2.58
N GLU A 9 -13.38 11.06 3.86
CA GLU A 9 -13.26 12.00 4.98
C GLU A 9 -11.81 12.41 5.25
N ILE A 10 -10.81 11.61 4.87
CA ILE A 10 -9.40 11.88 5.16
C ILE A 10 -8.61 12.42 3.98
N LEU A 11 -8.91 12.00 2.74
CA LEU A 11 -8.18 12.47 1.57
C LEU A 11 -8.57 13.92 1.22
N GLY A 12 -7.54 14.76 1.05
CA GLY A 12 -7.74 16.19 0.81
C GLY A 12 -8.12 17.00 2.05
N ASN A 13 -8.26 16.35 3.19
CA ASN A 13 -8.52 17.02 4.47
C ASN A 13 -7.18 17.49 5.08
N PRO A 14 -7.00 18.80 5.35
CA PRO A 14 -5.73 19.34 5.87
C PRO A 14 -5.32 18.80 7.25
N ASP A 15 -6.26 18.25 8.02
CA ASP A 15 -5.97 17.62 9.31
C ASP A 15 -5.38 16.21 9.17
N TYR A 16 -5.38 15.65 7.96
CA TYR A 16 -4.89 14.29 7.63
C TYR A 16 -3.70 14.36 6.68
N VAL A 17 -2.58 14.87 7.18
CA VAL A 17 -1.35 15.01 6.40
C VAL A 17 -0.80 13.64 6.03
N ALA A 18 -0.39 13.48 4.78
CA ALA A 18 0.14 12.23 4.23
C ALA A 18 1.64 12.32 3.92
N ILE A 19 2.33 11.19 4.06
CA ILE A 19 3.74 11.06 3.66
C ILE A 19 3.99 9.69 3.04
N SER A 20 4.89 9.63 2.06
CA SER A 20 5.46 8.37 1.57
C SER A 20 6.43 7.83 2.61
N TYR A 21 6.32 6.54 2.94
CA TYR A 21 7.04 5.96 4.05
C TYR A 21 7.70 4.62 3.70
N GLY A 22 9.00 4.52 3.93
CA GLY A 22 9.79 3.31 3.75
C GLY A 22 10.35 2.73 5.06
N GLY A 23 10.70 3.56 6.04
CA GLY A 23 11.16 3.13 7.37
C GLY A 23 12.48 2.37 7.41
N TYR A 24 13.16 2.24 6.29
CA TYR A 24 14.44 1.52 6.20
C TYR A 24 15.55 2.22 6.97
N ARG A 25 16.30 1.44 7.77
CA ARG A 25 17.43 1.93 8.59
C ARG A 25 18.78 1.72 7.92
N GLY A 26 18.86 0.82 6.94
CA GLY A 26 20.08 0.47 6.22
C GLY A 26 20.08 0.98 4.79
N GLN A 27 21.19 0.72 4.08
CA GLN A 27 21.35 1.10 2.68
C GLN A 27 20.64 0.15 1.70
N SER A 28 20.16 -0.99 2.16
CA SER A 28 19.47 -1.99 1.34
C SER A 28 18.04 -2.21 1.82
N ARG A 29 17.10 -2.28 0.88
CA ARG A 29 15.70 -2.63 1.17
C ARG A 29 15.53 -4.08 1.62
N SER A 30 16.50 -4.94 1.38
CA SER A 30 16.51 -6.32 1.91
C SER A 30 16.68 -6.36 3.43
N ILE A 31 17.23 -5.30 4.03
CA ILE A 31 17.31 -5.15 5.49
C ILE A 31 16.01 -4.49 5.97
N GLN A 32 15.04 -5.33 6.32
CA GLN A 32 13.73 -4.86 6.73
C GLN A 32 13.74 -4.27 8.15
N PRO A 33 13.04 -3.14 8.41
CA PRO A 33 12.89 -2.61 9.75
C PRO A 33 12.06 -3.57 10.61
N THR A 34 12.42 -3.66 11.90
CA THR A 34 11.64 -4.42 12.88
C THR A 34 10.32 -3.69 13.20
N ILE A 35 9.32 -4.42 13.69
CA ILE A 35 8.07 -3.81 14.17
C ILE A 35 8.32 -2.75 15.25
N GLY A 36 9.29 -2.99 16.15
CA GLY A 36 9.69 -2.01 17.17
C GLY A 36 10.20 -0.71 16.57
N GLN A 37 11.10 -0.80 15.57
CA GLN A 37 11.61 0.37 14.84
C GLN A 37 10.50 1.13 14.09
N LEU A 38 9.57 0.39 13.46
CA LEU A 38 8.41 0.99 12.81
C LEU A 38 7.51 1.72 13.81
N LYS A 39 7.28 1.14 15.00
CA LYS A 39 6.50 1.80 16.06
C LYS A 39 7.17 3.10 16.56
N GLU A 40 8.50 3.12 16.66
CA GLU A 40 9.25 4.35 16.98
C GLU A 40 8.99 5.45 15.95
N ASP A 41 9.17 5.13 14.66
CA ASP A 41 8.91 6.06 13.56
C ASP A 41 7.46 6.55 13.55
N LEU A 42 6.51 5.63 13.71
CA LEU A 42 5.08 5.95 13.69
C LEU A 42 4.69 6.92 14.81
N LYS A 43 5.26 6.79 16.00
CA LYS A 43 5.05 7.74 17.10
C LYS A 43 5.60 9.13 16.76
N ILE A 44 6.78 9.21 16.13
CA ILE A 44 7.37 10.47 15.68
C ILE A 44 6.49 11.11 14.59
N LEU A 45 6.11 10.34 13.57
CA LEU A 45 5.26 10.82 12.48
C LEU A 45 3.90 11.31 13.01
N TYR A 46 3.30 10.57 13.94
CA TYR A 46 2.06 10.96 14.60
C TYR A 46 2.19 12.29 15.35
N ALA A 47 3.29 12.47 16.11
CA ALA A 47 3.58 13.72 16.82
C ALA A 47 3.81 14.89 15.85
N MET A 48 4.30 14.64 14.64
CA MET A 48 4.44 15.63 13.56
C MET A 48 3.10 15.99 12.87
N GLY A 49 2.00 15.34 13.21
CA GLY A 49 0.70 15.56 12.59
C GLY A 49 0.42 14.67 11.37
N ILE A 50 1.31 13.73 11.02
CA ILE A 50 1.07 12.78 9.93
C ILE A 50 -0.02 11.79 10.35
N ARG A 51 -0.96 11.53 9.44
CA ARG A 51 -2.11 10.64 9.66
C ARG A 51 -2.29 9.60 8.56
N ILE A 52 -1.62 9.77 7.42
CA ILE A 52 -1.71 8.85 6.28
C ILE A 52 -0.30 8.49 5.82
N LEU A 53 -0.04 7.20 5.66
CA LEU A 53 1.19 6.69 5.07
C LEU A 53 0.92 6.09 3.69
N ARG A 54 1.79 6.35 2.73
CA ARG A 54 1.79 5.67 1.44
C ARG A 54 2.90 4.62 1.42
N THR A 55 2.53 3.37 1.10
CA THR A 55 3.45 2.27 0.80
C THR A 55 3.41 1.91 -0.68
N TYR A 56 4.28 1.00 -1.15
CA TYR A 56 4.50 0.80 -2.57
C TYR A 56 4.30 -0.62 -3.07
N ASN A 57 4.48 -1.63 -2.21
CA ASN A 57 4.33 -3.04 -2.55
C ASN A 57 3.92 -3.87 -1.33
N VAL A 58 3.44 -5.10 -1.61
CA VAL A 58 3.06 -6.08 -0.60
C VAL A 58 3.74 -7.44 -0.85
N GLN A 59 4.96 -7.41 -1.37
CA GLN A 59 5.75 -8.60 -1.67
C GLN A 59 6.13 -9.34 -0.39
N PRO A 60 6.03 -10.70 -0.35
CA PRO A 60 6.34 -11.45 0.87
C PRO A 60 7.81 -11.35 1.29
N GLU A 61 8.72 -11.25 0.32
CA GLU A 61 10.17 -11.12 0.53
C GLU A 61 10.55 -9.75 1.11
N LEU A 62 9.67 -8.77 0.98
CA LEU A 62 9.82 -7.41 1.48
C LEU A 62 8.61 -7.04 2.34
N PRO A 63 8.45 -7.62 3.55
CA PRO A 63 7.22 -7.52 4.35
C PRO A 63 7.00 -6.14 5.01
N HIS A 64 7.62 -5.09 4.48
CA HIS A 64 7.53 -3.73 5.02
C HIS A 64 6.09 -3.28 5.23
N ALA A 65 5.24 -3.35 4.20
CA ALA A 65 3.87 -2.86 4.28
C ALA A 65 3.03 -3.65 5.30
N SER A 66 3.13 -4.98 5.32
CA SER A 66 2.43 -5.81 6.30
C SER A 66 2.92 -5.53 7.74
N ASN A 67 4.21 -5.29 7.93
CA ASN A 67 4.78 -4.93 9.22
C ASN A 67 4.34 -3.53 9.68
N VAL A 68 4.21 -2.57 8.76
CA VAL A 68 3.65 -1.24 9.06
C VAL A 68 2.21 -1.36 9.55
N LEU A 69 1.39 -2.15 8.88
CA LEU A 69 -0.01 -2.38 9.30
C LEU A 69 -0.08 -3.04 10.69
N GLU A 70 0.77 -4.03 10.94
CA GLU A 70 0.86 -4.66 12.27
C GLU A 70 1.32 -3.66 13.34
N ALA A 71 2.34 -2.85 13.07
CA ALA A 71 2.83 -1.83 13.99
C ALA A 71 1.73 -0.80 14.34
N ILE A 72 0.97 -0.33 13.36
CA ILE A 72 -0.17 0.57 13.58
C ILE A 72 -1.22 -0.12 14.44
N SER A 73 -1.56 -1.37 14.11
CA SER A 73 -2.54 -2.16 14.87
C SER A 73 -2.14 -2.30 16.34
N GLN A 74 -0.86 -2.57 16.62
CA GLN A 74 -0.35 -2.65 18.00
C GLN A 74 -0.43 -1.30 18.71
N LEU A 75 -0.01 -0.20 18.07
CA LEU A 75 -0.10 1.13 18.65
C LEU A 75 -1.52 1.54 18.98
N LYS A 76 -2.49 1.20 18.10
CA LYS A 76 -3.92 1.45 18.37
C LYS A 76 -4.46 0.64 19.55
N LYS A 77 -3.93 -0.56 19.81
CA LYS A 77 -4.28 -1.36 21.00
C LYS A 77 -3.67 -0.78 22.28
N GLU A 78 -2.45 -0.27 22.19
CA GLU A 78 -1.74 0.37 23.32
C GLU A 78 -2.37 1.73 23.66
N ASP A 79 -2.75 2.51 22.65
CA ASP A 79 -3.39 3.81 22.78
C ASP A 79 -4.55 3.92 21.78
N PRO A 80 -5.81 3.79 22.24
CA PRO A 80 -6.99 3.92 21.37
C PRO A 80 -7.15 5.27 20.68
N SER A 81 -6.43 6.31 21.14
CA SER A 81 -6.43 7.63 20.49
C SER A 81 -5.45 7.71 19.31
N PHE A 82 -4.54 6.74 19.18
CA PHE A 82 -3.60 6.70 18.06
C PHE A 82 -4.34 6.49 16.74
N GLU A 83 -4.17 7.44 15.81
CA GLU A 83 -4.88 7.46 14.53
C GLU A 83 -3.88 7.53 13.38
N MET A 84 -3.81 6.47 12.58
CA MET A 84 -2.97 6.37 11.40
C MET A 84 -3.65 5.49 10.37
N TYR A 85 -3.65 5.93 9.10
CA TYR A 85 -4.22 5.23 7.95
C TYR A 85 -3.16 4.94 6.91
N VAL A 86 -3.44 4.00 6.03
CA VAL A 86 -2.50 3.58 4.99
C VAL A 86 -3.18 3.60 3.62
N MET A 87 -2.53 4.26 2.67
CA MET A 87 -2.67 4.01 1.25
C MET A 87 -1.73 2.86 0.90
N LEU A 88 -2.29 1.66 0.73
CA LEU A 88 -1.56 0.44 0.46
C LEU A 88 -1.23 0.34 -1.02
N GLY A 89 0.06 0.43 -1.38
CA GLY A 89 0.51 0.25 -2.74
C GLY A 89 0.57 -1.22 -3.13
N ALA A 90 0.07 -1.55 -4.30
CA ALA A 90 0.25 -2.83 -4.96
C ALA A 90 1.15 -2.63 -6.18
N TRP A 91 2.31 -3.28 -6.20
CA TRP A 91 3.30 -3.13 -7.26
C TRP A 91 2.83 -3.84 -8.54
N ILE A 92 2.83 -3.12 -9.65
CA ILE A 92 2.50 -3.66 -10.97
C ILE A 92 3.67 -3.42 -11.91
N ASP A 93 4.09 -4.46 -12.62
CA ASP A 93 5.17 -4.39 -13.59
C ASP A 93 4.94 -5.30 -14.81
N CYS A 94 5.83 -5.17 -15.79
CA CYS A 94 5.78 -5.93 -17.04
C CYS A 94 6.52 -7.27 -16.93
N LEU A 95 6.32 -8.12 -17.91
CA LEU A 95 7.07 -9.38 -18.04
C LEU A 95 8.58 -9.09 -18.11
N HIS A 96 9.36 -9.88 -17.38
CA HIS A 96 10.81 -9.77 -17.20
C HIS A 96 11.30 -8.50 -16.49
N ALA A 97 10.42 -7.72 -15.87
CA ALA A 97 10.85 -6.59 -15.05
C ALA A 97 11.83 -7.04 -13.96
N TRP A 98 12.89 -6.26 -13.77
CA TRP A 98 13.94 -6.51 -12.75
C TRP A 98 14.72 -7.83 -12.92
N THR A 99 14.75 -8.37 -14.12
CA THR A 99 15.54 -9.56 -14.46
C THR A 99 16.68 -9.22 -15.42
N ASP A 100 17.50 -10.19 -15.76
CA ASP A 100 18.55 -10.11 -16.78
C ASP A 100 18.03 -10.16 -18.23
N LYS A 101 16.72 -10.45 -18.39
CA LYS A 101 16.05 -10.47 -19.68
C LYS A 101 15.49 -9.08 -20.01
N ALA A 102 15.40 -8.78 -21.31
CA ALA A 102 14.77 -7.54 -21.76
C ALA A 102 13.31 -7.46 -21.30
N PRO A 103 12.89 -6.34 -20.67
CA PRO A 103 11.50 -6.15 -20.27
C PRO A 103 10.57 -6.16 -21.49
N ASN A 104 9.44 -6.85 -21.37
CA ASN A 104 8.38 -6.83 -22.38
C ASN A 104 7.18 -6.03 -21.86
N HIS A 105 7.10 -4.78 -22.25
CA HIS A 105 6.10 -3.84 -21.76
C HIS A 105 4.68 -4.06 -22.30
N ASP A 106 4.51 -4.94 -23.28
CA ASP A 106 3.22 -5.31 -23.84
C ASP A 106 2.57 -6.50 -23.14
N VAL A 107 3.33 -7.15 -22.26
CA VAL A 107 2.88 -8.31 -21.49
C VAL A 107 3.07 -8.01 -19.98
N GLU A 108 2.04 -8.23 -19.20
CA GLU A 108 2.13 -8.07 -17.75
C GLU A 108 2.93 -9.20 -17.08
N SER A 109 3.51 -8.90 -15.92
CA SER A 109 4.14 -9.90 -15.05
C SER A 109 3.07 -10.82 -14.45
N ASP A 110 3.37 -12.12 -14.35
CA ASP A 110 2.55 -13.11 -13.63
C ASP A 110 2.53 -12.89 -12.10
N GLN A 111 3.40 -12.02 -11.59
CA GLN A 111 3.40 -11.61 -10.18
C GLN A 111 2.30 -10.59 -9.85
N ASN A 112 1.81 -9.84 -10.83
CA ASN A 112 0.82 -8.78 -10.61
C ASN A 112 -0.47 -9.27 -9.95
N GLU A 113 -1.02 -10.38 -10.43
CA GLU A 113 -2.23 -10.95 -9.84
C GLU A 113 -2.03 -11.38 -8.38
N LYS A 114 -0.87 -11.95 -8.06
CA LYS A 114 -0.52 -12.36 -6.69
C LYS A 114 -0.39 -11.14 -5.78
N GLU A 115 0.23 -10.08 -6.28
CA GLU A 115 0.39 -8.80 -5.57
C GLU A 115 -0.98 -8.19 -5.22
N ILE A 116 -1.87 -8.08 -6.18
CA ILE A 116 -3.23 -7.56 -5.98
C ILE A 116 -4.01 -8.43 -4.98
N LYS A 117 -3.93 -9.75 -5.05
CA LYS A 117 -4.58 -10.66 -4.10
C LYS A 117 -4.04 -10.48 -2.68
N ARG A 118 -2.73 -10.27 -2.51
CA ARG A 118 -2.14 -9.96 -1.19
C ARG A 118 -2.63 -8.62 -0.65
N ALA A 119 -2.74 -7.60 -1.50
CA ALA A 119 -3.29 -6.31 -1.10
C ALA A 119 -4.74 -6.43 -0.60
N VAL A 120 -5.57 -7.23 -1.26
CA VAL A 120 -6.94 -7.54 -0.82
C VAL A 120 -6.96 -8.21 0.55
N VAL A 121 -6.12 -9.22 0.76
CA VAL A 121 -5.99 -9.91 2.06
C VAL A 121 -5.62 -8.92 3.17
N LEU A 122 -4.65 -8.05 2.94
CA LEU A 122 -4.21 -7.06 3.92
C LEU A 122 -5.28 -5.99 4.19
N ALA A 123 -5.97 -5.51 3.15
CA ALA A 123 -7.06 -4.56 3.30
C ALA A 123 -8.21 -5.14 4.16
N ASN A 124 -8.54 -6.41 3.95
CA ASN A 124 -9.57 -7.11 4.74
C ASN A 124 -9.11 -7.47 6.16
N LYS A 125 -7.81 -7.72 6.36
CA LYS A 125 -7.25 -7.96 7.70
C LYS A 125 -7.19 -6.69 8.55
N TYR A 126 -6.95 -5.54 7.93
CA TYR A 126 -6.80 -4.24 8.60
C TYR A 126 -7.77 -3.18 8.08
N PRO A 127 -9.10 -3.43 8.12
CA PRO A 127 -10.09 -2.57 7.47
C PRO A 127 -10.21 -1.18 8.12
N SER A 128 -9.81 -1.04 9.37
CA SER A 128 -9.79 0.24 10.07
C SER A 128 -8.55 1.09 9.72
N ILE A 129 -7.54 0.51 9.07
CA ILE A 129 -6.25 1.14 8.77
C ILE A 129 -6.09 1.37 7.28
N VAL A 130 -6.32 0.35 6.44
CA VAL A 130 -6.21 0.47 4.98
C VAL A 130 -7.46 1.16 4.44
N LYS A 131 -7.28 2.35 3.86
CA LYS A 131 -8.37 3.17 3.30
C LYS A 131 -8.32 3.29 1.79
N ILE A 132 -7.13 3.08 1.20
CA ILE A 132 -6.90 3.16 -0.24
C ILE A 132 -6.02 1.99 -0.66
N ILE A 133 -6.30 1.38 -1.82
CA ILE A 133 -5.36 0.55 -2.55
C ILE A 133 -4.91 1.32 -3.79
N ALA A 134 -3.62 1.61 -3.89
CA ALA A 134 -3.03 2.24 -5.06
C ALA A 134 -2.51 1.15 -6.01
N VAL A 135 -3.11 1.07 -7.19
CA VAL A 135 -2.74 0.08 -8.21
C VAL A 135 -1.57 0.59 -9.03
N GLY A 136 -0.40 0.02 -8.79
CA GLY A 136 0.86 0.41 -9.42
C GLY A 136 1.50 1.67 -8.81
N ASN A 137 2.79 1.80 -9.05
CA ASN A 137 3.57 3.00 -8.75
C ASN A 137 4.37 3.37 -9.98
N GLU A 138 4.12 4.57 -10.53
CA GLU A 138 4.77 5.03 -11.76
C GLU A 138 4.74 3.99 -12.91
N ALA A 139 3.72 3.13 -12.89
CA ALA A 139 3.67 1.92 -13.69
C ALA A 139 3.38 2.18 -15.18
N MET A 140 2.94 3.37 -15.55
CA MET A 140 2.63 3.73 -16.95
C MET A 140 3.57 4.80 -17.51
N VAL A 141 4.59 5.22 -16.76
CA VAL A 141 5.53 6.23 -17.23
C VAL A 141 6.66 5.60 -18.03
N ARG A 142 6.84 6.02 -19.27
CA ARG A 142 7.76 5.38 -20.23
C ARG A 142 9.25 5.49 -19.86
N TRP A 143 9.61 6.44 -19.03
CA TRP A 143 10.99 6.52 -18.52
C TRP A 143 11.33 5.41 -17.51
N ALA A 144 10.31 4.76 -16.93
CA ALA A 144 10.51 3.59 -16.09
C ALA A 144 10.79 2.34 -16.94
N THR A 145 11.84 2.39 -17.74
CA THR A 145 12.18 1.42 -18.79
C THR A 145 12.35 -0.01 -18.30
N SER A 146 12.59 -0.21 -17.01
CA SER A 146 12.75 -1.54 -16.41
C SER A 146 11.41 -2.25 -16.13
N TYR A 147 10.26 -1.52 -16.08
CA TYR A 147 9.06 -2.14 -15.54
C TYR A 147 7.71 -1.59 -16.03
N TYR A 148 7.65 -0.50 -16.81
CA TYR A 148 6.35 0.08 -17.16
C TYR A 148 5.45 -0.91 -17.89
N VAL A 149 4.14 -0.73 -17.71
CA VAL A 149 3.08 -1.51 -18.35
C VAL A 149 2.19 -0.63 -19.21
N GLN A 150 1.40 -1.25 -20.10
CA GLN A 150 0.37 -0.55 -20.84
C GLN A 150 -0.84 -0.22 -19.93
N PRO A 151 -1.60 0.85 -20.20
CA PRO A 151 -2.71 1.27 -19.35
C PRO A 151 -3.79 0.22 -19.11
N ASN A 152 -4.02 -0.69 -20.07
CA ASN A 152 -4.99 -1.77 -19.92
C ASN A 152 -4.66 -2.73 -18.76
N VAL A 153 -3.40 -2.90 -18.39
CA VAL A 153 -3.00 -3.72 -17.24
C VAL A 153 -3.47 -3.08 -15.95
N ILE A 154 -3.25 -1.78 -15.79
CA ILE A 154 -3.73 -1.03 -14.61
C ILE A 154 -5.25 -1.07 -14.54
N LEU A 155 -5.92 -0.78 -15.66
CA LEU A 155 -7.39 -0.79 -15.73
C LEU A 155 -7.98 -2.16 -15.39
N LYS A 156 -7.35 -3.26 -15.83
CA LYS A 156 -7.73 -4.63 -15.46
C LYS A 156 -7.82 -4.79 -13.94
N TYR A 157 -6.80 -4.38 -13.20
CA TYR A 157 -6.76 -4.56 -11.75
C TYR A 157 -7.62 -3.55 -10.99
N VAL A 158 -7.75 -2.33 -11.49
CA VAL A 158 -8.72 -1.37 -10.96
C VAL A 158 -10.14 -1.94 -11.07
N ASN A 159 -10.51 -2.46 -12.23
CA ASN A 159 -11.84 -3.07 -12.45
C ASN A 159 -12.04 -4.32 -11.58
N TYR A 160 -11.02 -5.16 -11.43
CA TYR A 160 -11.07 -6.31 -10.54
C TYR A 160 -11.40 -5.89 -9.09
N LEU A 161 -10.66 -4.93 -8.55
CA LEU A 161 -10.88 -4.44 -7.19
C LEU A 161 -12.24 -3.75 -7.02
N GLN A 162 -12.68 -2.97 -8.01
CA GLN A 162 -14.02 -2.36 -8.00
C GLN A 162 -15.13 -3.43 -8.02
N ASN A 163 -14.94 -4.54 -8.73
CA ASN A 163 -15.88 -5.66 -8.70
C ASN A 163 -15.92 -6.34 -7.33
N LEU A 164 -14.78 -6.53 -6.66
CA LEU A 164 -14.76 -7.04 -5.28
C LEU A 164 -15.54 -6.14 -4.32
N LYS A 165 -15.46 -4.82 -4.49
CA LYS A 165 -16.28 -3.86 -3.72
C LYS A 165 -17.78 -4.04 -3.99
N LYS A 166 -18.16 -4.18 -5.26
CA LYS A 166 -19.58 -4.40 -5.65
C LYS A 166 -20.13 -5.71 -5.08
N ASN A 167 -19.32 -6.74 -4.99
CA ASN A 167 -19.70 -8.06 -4.48
C ASN A 167 -19.63 -8.17 -2.95
N GLY A 168 -19.17 -7.12 -2.25
CA GLY A 168 -19.01 -7.14 -0.79
C GLY A 168 -17.79 -7.89 -0.29
N GLU A 169 -16.85 -8.25 -1.17
CA GLU A 169 -15.58 -8.90 -0.84
C GLU A 169 -14.49 -7.90 -0.39
N LEU A 170 -14.68 -6.62 -0.69
CA LEU A 170 -13.94 -5.48 -0.16
C LEU A 170 -14.92 -4.44 0.37
N SER A 171 -14.49 -3.66 1.37
CA SER A 171 -15.29 -2.54 1.88
C SER A 171 -15.66 -1.58 0.75
N LYS A 172 -16.93 -1.18 0.69
CA LYS A 172 -17.43 -0.18 -0.26
C LYS A 172 -16.77 1.20 -0.06
N ASP A 173 -16.30 1.49 1.15
CA ASP A 173 -15.68 2.77 1.51
C ASP A 173 -14.16 2.80 1.20
N LEU A 174 -13.57 1.67 0.80
CA LEU A 174 -12.19 1.58 0.33
C LEU A 174 -12.08 2.26 -1.04
N TRP A 175 -11.11 3.14 -1.21
CA TRP A 175 -10.82 3.75 -2.51
C TRP A 175 -9.77 2.94 -3.29
N ILE A 176 -9.93 2.94 -4.61
CA ILE A 176 -9.01 2.32 -5.56
C ILE A 176 -8.48 3.42 -6.49
#